data_a87d5f0e6126c8abac7bd29b0d767dcc
#
_entry.id   a87d5f0e6126c8abac7bd29b0d767dcc
#
_cell.length_a   1.000
_cell.length_b   1.000
_cell.length_c   1.000
_cell.angle_alpha   90.00
_cell.angle_beta   90.00
_cell.angle_gamma   90.00
#
_symmetry.space_group_name_H-M   'P 1'
#
loop_
_entity.id
_entity.type
_entity.pdbx_description
1 polymer ?
#
loop_
_entity_poly.entity_id
_entity_poly.type
_entity_poly.pdbx_seq_one_letter_code
_entity_poly.pdbx_strand_id
1 'polypeptide(L)'
;MNTDQKLPAESAGERPSTPLFGHAISHAATLIGLFAIVLWGFMAGLVRLVSESFGATLGSALIYTVGGVMLFIVRRPKPIREAPCKYLIAGGLMFIAYEASISLSIGLATTNAQSVEVSLVNYLWPTLLVLMTAAVSHKRGAVAKAIPGAVIATIGVAMAVGGESLDMQEAVHNIASNPLPYVLAFVGAFIWAIYATVTPSMSSGYDGTTIFFCCVAVVLWIIHFVSGDGLPAVAPGIG
;
A
#
# COMPACT_ATOMS: atom_id res chain seq x y z
N MET A 1 -60.61 -10.24 -46.42
CA MET A 1 -59.44 -10.88 -46.96
C MET A 1 -58.35 -10.63 -45.99
N ASN A 2 -58.19 -11.61 -45.12
CA ASN A 2 -57.36 -11.57 -43.89
C ASN A 2 -55.96 -12.12 -44.26
N THR A 3 -54.93 -11.37 -44.01
CA THR A 3 -53.55 -11.87 -44.14
C THR A 3 -52.86 -11.65 -42.81
N ASP A 4 -52.94 -12.68 -41.97
CA ASP A 4 -52.14 -12.83 -40.76
C ASP A 4 -50.67 -13.01 -41.14
N GLN A 5 -49.86 -11.98 -40.92
CA GLN A 5 -48.40 -12.05 -41.06
C GLN A 5 -47.79 -12.43 -39.69
N LYS A 6 -47.53 -13.71 -39.52
CA LYS A 6 -46.82 -14.29 -38.40
C LYS A 6 -45.36 -13.81 -38.43
N LEU A 7 -44.95 -13.01 -37.42
CA LEU A 7 -43.57 -12.68 -37.19
C LEU A 7 -42.79 -13.92 -36.78
N PRO A 8 -41.56 -14.12 -37.26
CA PRO A 8 -40.71 -15.23 -36.85
C PRO A 8 -40.27 -15.08 -35.41
N ALA A 9 -40.29 -16.19 -34.66
CA ALA A 9 -39.80 -16.28 -33.32
C ALA A 9 -38.30 -15.90 -33.28
N GLU A 10 -37.98 -14.90 -32.47
CA GLU A 10 -36.64 -14.47 -32.16
C GLU A 10 -35.92 -15.62 -31.47
N SER A 11 -34.90 -16.16 -32.13
CA SER A 11 -34.03 -17.23 -31.61
C SER A 11 -33.35 -16.74 -30.32
N ALA A 12 -33.59 -17.46 -29.24
CA ALA A 12 -32.88 -17.30 -27.98
C ALA A 12 -31.37 -17.28 -28.24
N GLY A 13 -30.76 -16.09 -28.13
CA GLY A 13 -29.34 -15.91 -28.31
C GLY A 13 -28.57 -16.75 -27.29
N GLU A 14 -27.79 -17.68 -27.80
CA GLU A 14 -26.75 -18.37 -27.07
C GLU A 14 -25.87 -17.34 -26.35
N ARG A 15 -25.80 -17.43 -25.04
CA ARG A 15 -24.82 -16.66 -24.27
C ARG A 15 -23.44 -17.05 -24.76
N PRO A 16 -22.58 -16.11 -25.13
CA PRO A 16 -21.24 -16.44 -25.56
C PRO A 16 -20.54 -17.17 -24.42
N SER A 17 -20.11 -18.40 -24.73
CA SER A 17 -19.23 -19.19 -23.87
C SER A 17 -18.00 -18.35 -23.54
N THR A 18 -17.73 -18.18 -22.25
CA THR A 18 -16.53 -17.50 -21.75
C THR A 18 -15.30 -18.15 -22.38
N PRO A 19 -14.46 -17.41 -23.10
CA PRO A 19 -13.35 -17.99 -23.81
C PRO A 19 -12.34 -18.60 -22.82
N LEU A 20 -11.78 -19.75 -23.16
CA LEU A 20 -10.70 -20.45 -22.42
C LEU A 20 -9.53 -19.54 -22.04
N PHE A 21 -9.32 -18.45 -22.76
CA PHE A 21 -8.35 -17.38 -22.45
C PHE A 21 -8.62 -16.64 -21.14
N GLY A 22 -9.87 -16.52 -20.71
CA GLY A 22 -10.22 -15.86 -19.45
C GLY A 22 -9.68 -16.59 -18.22
N HIS A 23 -9.62 -17.93 -18.26
CA HIS A 23 -9.10 -18.73 -17.15
C HIS A 23 -7.57 -18.65 -17.06
N ALA A 24 -6.87 -18.67 -18.19
CA ALA A 24 -5.41 -18.55 -18.22
C ALA A 24 -4.92 -17.18 -17.73
N ILE A 25 -5.61 -16.11 -18.12
CA ILE A 25 -5.31 -14.75 -17.62
C ILE A 25 -5.60 -14.64 -16.12
N SER A 26 -6.66 -15.28 -15.63
CA SER A 26 -7.00 -15.30 -14.20
C SER A 26 -5.90 -15.99 -13.37
N HIS A 27 -5.39 -17.13 -13.82
CA HIS A 27 -4.30 -17.83 -13.10
C HIS A 27 -2.99 -17.04 -13.11
N ALA A 28 -2.62 -16.43 -14.23
CA ALA A 28 -1.43 -15.58 -14.29
C ALA A 28 -1.55 -14.35 -13.36
N ALA A 29 -2.71 -13.69 -13.35
CA ALA A 29 -2.96 -12.56 -12.45
C ALA A 29 -2.90 -12.99 -10.98
N THR A 30 -3.43 -14.16 -10.64
CA THR A 30 -3.36 -14.72 -9.28
C THR A 30 -1.92 -15.01 -8.86
N LEU A 31 -1.13 -15.62 -9.73
CA LEU A 31 0.28 -15.90 -9.46
C LEU A 31 1.11 -14.63 -9.28
N ILE A 32 0.88 -13.61 -10.11
CA ILE A 32 1.52 -12.30 -9.97
C ILE A 32 1.13 -11.66 -8.63
N GLY A 33 -0.15 -11.75 -8.25
CA GLY A 33 -0.64 -11.25 -6.96
C GLY A 33 0.01 -11.96 -5.77
N LEU A 34 0.11 -13.28 -5.81
CA LEU A 34 0.80 -14.06 -4.77
C LEU A 34 2.28 -13.70 -4.67
N PHE A 35 2.96 -13.57 -5.79
CA PHE A 35 4.36 -13.15 -5.82
C PHE A 35 4.55 -11.75 -5.24
N ALA A 36 3.64 -10.81 -5.56
CA ALA A 36 3.66 -9.47 -4.99
C ALA A 36 3.48 -9.48 -3.46
N ILE A 37 2.61 -10.35 -2.93
CA ILE A 37 2.40 -10.51 -1.47
C ILE A 37 3.67 -11.04 -0.80
N VAL A 38 4.35 -12.03 -1.41
CA VAL A 38 5.63 -12.54 -0.90
C VAL A 38 6.70 -11.44 -0.87
N LEU A 39 6.85 -10.68 -1.95
CA LEU A 39 7.77 -9.54 -1.99
C LEU A 39 7.43 -8.48 -0.93
N TRP A 40 6.16 -8.23 -0.72
CA TRP A 40 5.69 -7.28 0.30
C TRP A 40 6.03 -7.74 1.73
N GLY A 41 6.00 -9.05 1.98
CA GLY A 41 6.43 -9.64 3.25
C GLY A 41 7.89 -9.33 3.63
N PHE A 42 8.77 -9.16 2.64
CA PHE A 42 10.18 -8.78 2.88
C PHE A 42 10.38 -7.27 3.09
N MET A 43 9.39 -6.44 2.76
CA MET A 43 9.55 -4.98 2.72
C MET A 43 9.97 -4.40 4.07
N ALA A 44 9.28 -4.78 5.15
CA ALA A 44 9.58 -4.24 6.49
C ALA A 44 11.00 -4.58 6.93
N GLY A 45 11.45 -5.82 6.72
CA GLY A 45 12.82 -6.26 7.02
C GLY A 45 13.87 -5.53 6.20
N LEU A 46 13.63 -5.31 4.90
CA LEU A 46 14.54 -4.58 4.03
C LEU A 46 14.63 -3.10 4.41
N VAL A 47 13.50 -2.44 4.68
CA VAL A 47 13.48 -1.05 5.14
C VAL A 47 14.25 -0.93 6.45
N ARG A 48 14.04 -1.86 7.39
CA ARG A 48 14.75 -1.89 8.66
C ARG A 48 16.27 -2.04 8.47
N LEU A 49 16.71 -3.02 7.68
CA LEU A 49 18.13 -3.27 7.40
C LEU A 49 18.83 -2.05 6.80
N VAL A 50 18.19 -1.39 5.82
CA VAL A 50 18.73 -0.18 5.19
C VAL A 50 18.75 0.98 6.19
N SER A 51 17.72 1.11 7.03
CA SER A 51 17.65 2.17 8.05
C SER A 51 18.68 2.00 9.15
N GLU A 52 19.03 0.77 9.52
CA GLU A 52 20.13 0.47 10.47
C GLU A 52 21.50 0.85 9.91
N SER A 53 21.68 0.72 8.58
CA SER A 53 22.95 1.01 7.91
C SER A 53 23.14 2.50 7.61
N PHE A 54 22.07 3.19 7.22
CA PHE A 54 22.13 4.56 6.70
C PHE A 54 21.36 5.59 7.55
N GLY A 55 20.67 5.15 8.60
CA GLY A 55 19.73 5.96 9.33
C GLY A 55 18.33 5.99 8.68
N ALA A 56 17.31 6.37 9.47
CA ALA A 56 15.92 6.31 9.06
C ALA A 56 15.60 7.18 7.83
N THR A 57 16.10 8.41 7.83
CA THR A 57 15.78 9.41 6.80
C THR A 57 16.53 9.14 5.50
N LEU A 58 17.86 8.93 5.57
CA LEU A 58 18.68 8.64 4.38
C LEU A 58 18.34 7.27 3.80
N GLY A 59 18.18 6.24 4.63
CA GLY A 59 17.82 4.90 4.19
C GLY A 59 16.51 4.91 3.40
N SER A 60 15.50 5.59 3.91
CA SER A 60 14.22 5.77 3.23
C SER A 60 14.38 6.52 1.89
N ALA A 61 15.11 7.63 1.88
CA ALA A 61 15.35 8.42 0.67
C ALA A 61 16.05 7.59 -0.43
N LEU A 62 17.03 6.76 -0.05
CA LEU A 62 17.74 5.87 -0.99
C LEU A 62 16.83 4.79 -1.56
N ILE A 63 16.00 4.13 -0.73
CA ILE A 63 15.04 3.11 -1.17
C ILE A 63 14.11 3.69 -2.25
N TYR A 64 13.51 4.86 -1.99
CA TYR A 64 12.57 5.46 -2.95
C TYR A 64 13.28 6.06 -4.17
N THR A 65 14.54 6.49 -4.04
CA THR A 65 15.34 6.93 -5.20
C THR A 65 15.61 5.76 -6.14
N VAL A 66 16.11 4.65 -5.60
CA VAL A 66 16.38 3.44 -6.41
C VAL A 66 15.09 2.89 -7.00
N GLY A 67 14.03 2.77 -6.19
CA GLY A 67 12.72 2.31 -6.64
C GLY A 67 12.10 3.20 -7.71
N GLY A 68 12.17 4.52 -7.55
CA GLY A 68 11.68 5.49 -8.53
C GLY A 68 12.43 5.43 -9.86
N VAL A 69 13.76 5.34 -9.81
CA VAL A 69 14.61 5.19 -11.01
C VAL A 69 14.29 3.87 -11.72
N MET A 70 14.20 2.76 -10.99
CA MET A 70 13.84 1.46 -11.56
C MET A 70 12.47 1.49 -12.22
N LEU A 71 11.46 2.06 -11.55
CA LEU A 71 10.11 2.20 -12.10
C LEU A 71 10.11 3.09 -13.35
N PHE A 72 10.88 4.17 -13.35
CA PHE A 72 10.99 5.07 -14.51
C PHE A 72 11.56 4.35 -15.74
N ILE A 73 12.59 3.53 -15.54
CA ILE A 73 13.23 2.76 -16.63
C ILE A 73 12.29 1.66 -17.15
N VAL A 74 11.65 0.91 -16.23
CA VAL A 74 10.85 -0.27 -16.58
C VAL A 74 9.46 0.11 -17.08
N ARG A 75 8.78 1.05 -16.40
CA ARG A 75 7.37 1.38 -16.66
C ARG A 75 7.16 2.51 -17.66
N ARG A 76 8.15 3.39 -17.87
CA ARG A 76 8.05 4.57 -18.74
C ARG A 76 6.73 5.32 -18.51
N PRO A 77 6.64 6.21 -17.53
CA PRO A 77 5.39 6.84 -17.13
C PRO A 77 4.72 7.55 -18.31
N LYS A 78 3.40 7.47 -18.36
CA LYS A 78 2.61 8.26 -19.33
C LYS A 78 2.80 9.75 -19.08
N PRO A 79 2.63 10.59 -20.12
CA PRO A 79 2.74 12.04 -19.96
C PRO A 79 1.82 12.57 -18.85
N ILE A 80 2.34 13.41 -17.97
CA ILE A 80 1.59 13.99 -16.82
C ILE A 80 0.33 14.71 -17.27
N ARG A 81 0.35 15.31 -18.49
CA ARG A 81 -0.82 16.00 -19.08
C ARG A 81 -2.05 15.12 -19.27
N GLU A 82 -1.88 13.80 -19.32
CA GLU A 82 -2.96 12.83 -19.47
C GLU A 82 -3.59 12.46 -18.12
N ALA A 83 -2.95 12.82 -17.01
CA ALA A 83 -3.41 12.50 -15.70
C ALA A 83 -4.50 13.47 -15.22
N PRO A 84 -5.58 12.97 -14.58
CA PRO A 84 -6.55 13.84 -13.94
C PRO A 84 -5.89 14.67 -12.82
N CYS A 85 -6.07 15.99 -12.84
CA CYS A 85 -5.45 16.89 -11.87
C CYS A 85 -5.79 16.53 -10.41
N LYS A 86 -7.04 16.16 -10.14
CA LYS A 86 -7.46 15.69 -8.80
C LYS A 86 -6.68 14.47 -8.33
N TYR A 87 -6.40 13.52 -9.23
CA TYR A 87 -5.62 12.34 -8.93
C TYR A 87 -4.16 12.68 -8.64
N LEU A 88 -3.55 13.55 -9.46
CA LEU A 88 -2.16 13.95 -9.25
C LEU A 88 -1.99 14.66 -7.89
N ILE A 89 -2.87 15.58 -7.55
CA ILE A 89 -2.75 16.36 -6.32
C ILE A 89 -3.19 15.53 -5.11
N ALA A 90 -4.45 15.15 -5.04
CA ALA A 90 -4.98 14.48 -3.85
C ALA A 90 -4.44 13.04 -3.72
N GLY A 91 -4.40 12.28 -4.82
CA GLY A 91 -3.82 10.94 -4.83
C GLY A 91 -2.33 10.96 -4.56
N GLY A 92 -1.58 11.88 -5.19
CA GLY A 92 -0.16 12.06 -4.97
C GLY A 92 0.17 12.45 -3.53
N LEU A 93 -0.54 13.41 -2.95
CA LEU A 93 -0.33 13.81 -1.55
C LEU A 93 -0.59 12.66 -0.57
N MET A 94 -1.70 11.91 -0.76
CA MET A 94 -2.00 10.76 0.09
C MET A 94 -0.94 9.66 -0.07
N PHE A 95 -0.51 9.37 -1.31
CA PHE A 95 0.53 8.39 -1.57
C PHE A 95 1.85 8.77 -0.90
N ILE A 96 2.32 10.01 -1.11
CA ILE A 96 3.56 10.52 -0.53
C ILE A 96 3.49 10.50 0.99
N ALA A 97 2.39 10.98 1.57
CA ALA A 97 2.21 11.00 3.02
C ALA A 97 2.22 9.59 3.62
N TYR A 98 1.58 8.61 2.98
CA TYR A 98 1.60 7.23 3.42
C TYR A 98 3.00 6.62 3.36
N GLU A 99 3.65 6.70 2.21
CA GLU A 99 4.95 6.05 1.99
C GLU A 99 6.04 6.67 2.86
N ALA A 100 6.03 7.99 3.03
CA ALA A 100 6.92 8.66 3.99
C ALA A 100 6.62 8.23 5.44
N SER A 101 5.33 8.16 5.82
CA SER A 101 4.92 7.77 7.17
C SER A 101 5.38 6.34 7.51
N ILE A 102 5.12 5.35 6.63
CA ILE A 102 5.48 3.96 6.93
C ILE A 102 7.00 3.75 6.90
N SER A 103 7.70 4.35 5.95
CA SER A 103 9.14 4.22 5.84
C SER A 103 9.85 4.82 7.06
N LEU A 104 9.45 6.02 7.48
CA LEU A 104 9.97 6.65 8.70
C LEU A 104 9.54 5.91 9.96
N SER A 105 8.32 5.40 10.02
CA SER A 105 7.83 4.58 11.14
C SER A 105 8.75 3.39 11.42
N ILE A 106 9.05 2.60 10.39
CA ILE A 106 9.95 1.44 10.51
C ILE A 106 11.39 1.90 10.80
N GLY A 107 11.85 2.95 10.12
CA GLY A 107 13.21 3.46 10.26
C GLY A 107 13.51 4.07 11.64
N LEU A 108 12.52 4.69 12.30
CA LEU A 108 12.62 5.29 13.62
C LEU A 108 12.41 4.27 14.76
N ALA A 109 12.01 3.05 14.46
CA ALA A 109 11.92 1.99 15.45
C ALA A 109 13.32 1.66 16.01
N THR A 110 13.44 1.60 17.33
CA THR A 110 14.74 1.40 18.01
C THR A 110 15.14 -0.06 18.15
N THR A 111 14.16 -0.98 18.08
CA THR A 111 14.38 -2.42 18.18
C THR A 111 13.67 -3.17 17.05
N ASN A 112 14.07 -4.42 16.81
CA ASN A 112 13.39 -5.30 15.86
C ASN A 112 11.96 -5.59 16.31
N ALA A 113 11.73 -5.79 17.60
CA ALA A 113 10.38 -5.96 18.16
C ALA A 113 9.50 -4.75 17.85
N GLN A 114 10.00 -3.54 18.10
CA GLN A 114 9.29 -2.31 17.77
C GLN A 114 8.99 -2.17 16.26
N SER A 115 9.91 -2.59 15.39
CA SER A 115 9.68 -2.59 13.93
C SER A 115 8.55 -3.55 13.53
N VAL A 116 8.45 -4.70 14.18
CA VAL A 116 7.35 -5.66 14.00
C VAL A 116 6.04 -5.07 14.49
N GLU A 117 6.03 -4.46 15.67
CA GLU A 117 4.85 -3.84 16.27
C GLU A 117 4.29 -2.69 15.40
N VAL A 118 5.13 -1.79 14.90
CA VAL A 118 4.69 -0.69 14.02
C VAL A 118 4.22 -1.22 12.67
N SER A 119 4.81 -2.29 12.17
CA SER A 119 4.33 -2.97 10.96
C SER A 119 2.93 -3.56 11.19
N LEU A 120 2.67 -4.15 12.36
CA LEU A 120 1.34 -4.62 12.77
C LEU A 120 0.31 -3.50 12.78
N VAL A 121 0.66 -2.34 13.36
CA VAL A 121 -0.21 -1.17 13.35
C VAL A 121 -0.52 -0.73 11.92
N ASN A 122 0.48 -0.74 11.04
CA ASN A 122 0.25 -0.43 9.63
C ASN A 122 -0.67 -1.45 8.95
N TYR A 123 -0.61 -2.73 9.29
CA TYR A 123 -1.49 -3.77 8.74
C TYR A 123 -2.98 -3.60 9.10
N LEU A 124 -3.37 -2.57 9.82
CA LEU A 124 -4.77 -2.16 9.94
C LEU A 124 -5.36 -1.64 8.62
N TRP A 125 -4.53 -1.19 7.66
CA TRP A 125 -5.02 -0.60 6.42
C TRP A 125 -5.96 -1.51 5.59
N PRO A 126 -5.77 -2.84 5.46
CA PRO A 126 -6.72 -3.68 4.73
C PRO A 126 -8.08 -3.75 5.42
N THR A 127 -8.08 -3.83 6.74
CA THR A 127 -9.30 -3.81 7.55
C THR A 127 -10.05 -2.49 7.38
N LEU A 128 -9.34 -1.37 7.48
CA LEU A 128 -9.88 -0.04 7.27
C LEU A 128 -10.42 0.12 5.83
N LEU A 129 -9.70 -0.39 4.82
CA LEU A 129 -10.13 -0.37 3.42
C LEU A 129 -11.47 -1.09 3.23
N VAL A 130 -11.63 -2.29 3.82
CA VAL A 130 -12.89 -3.04 3.75
C VAL A 130 -14.04 -2.26 4.40
N LEU A 131 -13.81 -1.69 5.58
CA LEU A 131 -14.81 -0.89 6.29
C LEU A 131 -15.17 0.39 5.54
N MET A 132 -14.19 1.12 4.99
CA MET A 132 -14.40 2.32 4.21
C MET A 132 -15.13 2.02 2.89
N THR A 133 -14.75 0.95 2.20
CA THR A 133 -15.42 0.50 0.97
C THR A 133 -16.87 0.11 1.26
N ALA A 134 -17.12 -0.57 2.37
CA ALA A 134 -18.47 -0.91 2.81
C ALA A 134 -19.30 0.36 3.13
N ALA A 135 -18.68 1.36 3.77
CA ALA A 135 -19.33 2.64 4.08
C ALA A 135 -19.73 3.42 2.82
N VAL A 136 -18.82 3.48 1.84
CA VAL A 136 -19.05 4.20 0.57
C VAL A 136 -20.05 3.45 -0.35
N SER A 137 -20.24 2.15 -0.15
CA SER A 137 -21.13 1.33 -1.01
C SER A 137 -22.62 1.72 -0.95
N HIS A 138 -23.01 2.59 -0.01
CA HIS A 138 -24.41 3.00 0.26
C HIS A 138 -25.39 1.84 0.51
N LYS A 139 -24.91 0.61 0.70
CA LYS A 139 -25.73 -0.56 1.03
C LYS A 139 -26.02 -0.59 2.53
N ARG A 140 -27.31 -0.58 2.91
CA ARG A 140 -27.72 -0.66 4.32
C ARG A 140 -27.10 -1.88 5.01
N GLY A 141 -26.43 -1.65 6.13
CA GLY A 141 -25.82 -2.71 6.93
C GLY A 141 -24.52 -3.29 6.35
N ALA A 142 -23.95 -2.76 5.28
CA ALA A 142 -22.70 -3.25 4.70
C ALA A 142 -21.55 -3.20 5.70
N VAL A 143 -21.42 -2.09 6.42
CA VAL A 143 -20.39 -1.92 7.47
C VAL A 143 -20.58 -2.95 8.58
N ALA A 144 -21.81 -3.11 9.10
CA ALA A 144 -22.09 -4.07 10.18
C ALA A 144 -21.77 -5.51 9.75
N LYS A 145 -22.01 -5.87 8.49
CA LYS A 145 -21.65 -7.20 7.95
C LYS A 145 -20.13 -7.37 7.75
N ALA A 146 -19.39 -6.29 7.52
CA ALA A 146 -17.95 -6.32 7.35
C ALA A 146 -17.18 -6.42 8.68
N ILE A 147 -17.74 -5.89 9.79
CA ILE A 147 -17.07 -5.84 11.09
C ILE A 147 -16.57 -7.21 11.58
N PRO A 148 -17.37 -8.31 11.59
CA PRO A 148 -16.87 -9.59 12.08
C PRO A 148 -15.66 -10.10 11.29
N GLY A 149 -15.69 -10.00 9.96
CA GLY A 149 -14.57 -10.37 9.12
C GLY A 149 -13.35 -9.48 9.34
N ALA A 150 -13.56 -8.18 9.52
CA ALA A 150 -12.51 -7.22 9.84
C ALA A 150 -11.81 -7.54 11.18
N VAL A 151 -12.58 -7.88 12.22
CA VAL A 151 -12.03 -8.28 13.53
C VAL A 151 -11.23 -9.57 13.41
N ILE A 152 -11.78 -10.60 12.77
CA ILE A 152 -11.08 -11.88 12.57
C ILE A 152 -9.78 -11.68 11.77
N ALA A 153 -9.82 -10.89 10.70
CA ALA A 153 -8.65 -10.59 9.90
C ALA A 153 -7.57 -9.85 10.70
N THR A 154 -7.95 -8.86 11.50
CA THR A 154 -7.01 -8.12 12.36
C THR A 154 -6.36 -9.03 13.40
N ILE A 155 -7.14 -9.89 14.06
CA ILE A 155 -6.61 -10.88 14.99
C ILE A 155 -5.66 -11.85 14.27
N GLY A 156 -6.05 -12.36 13.09
CA GLY A 156 -5.21 -13.26 12.31
C GLY A 156 -3.88 -12.63 11.91
N VAL A 157 -3.87 -11.37 11.49
CA VAL A 157 -2.64 -10.62 11.19
C VAL A 157 -1.80 -10.44 12.45
N ALA A 158 -2.41 -10.06 13.58
CA ALA A 158 -1.70 -9.92 14.85
C ALA A 158 -1.01 -11.22 15.26
N MET A 159 -1.68 -12.36 15.12
CA MET A 159 -1.10 -13.68 15.41
C MET A 159 -0.01 -14.07 14.40
N ALA A 160 -0.20 -13.78 13.10
CA ALA A 160 0.74 -14.18 12.05
C ALA A 160 2.05 -13.37 12.08
N VAL A 161 1.96 -12.07 12.31
CA VAL A 161 3.11 -11.15 12.30
C VAL A 161 3.78 -11.08 13.68
N GLY A 162 2.97 -11.06 14.73
CA GLY A 162 3.46 -10.96 16.11
C GLY A 162 4.00 -12.27 16.68
N GLY A 163 3.37 -13.40 16.31
CA GLY A 163 3.77 -14.71 16.78
C GLY A 163 3.90 -14.81 18.31
N GLU A 164 4.89 -15.58 18.77
CA GLU A 164 5.23 -15.70 20.19
C GLU A 164 5.99 -14.47 20.74
N SER A 165 6.41 -13.56 19.88
CA SER A 165 7.20 -12.37 20.25
C SER A 165 6.36 -11.17 20.67
N LEU A 166 5.01 -11.22 20.55
CA LEU A 166 4.13 -10.16 21.04
C LEU A 166 3.94 -10.25 22.55
N ASP A 167 4.77 -9.54 23.27
CA ASP A 167 4.52 -9.24 24.67
C ASP A 167 3.75 -7.92 24.80
N MET A 168 2.51 -8.00 25.31
CA MET A 168 1.65 -6.84 25.48
C MET A 168 2.21 -5.83 26.47
N GLN A 169 2.96 -6.26 27.49
CA GLN A 169 3.62 -5.34 28.44
C GLN A 169 4.77 -4.64 27.77
N GLU A 170 5.59 -5.36 27.00
CA GLU A 170 6.69 -4.80 26.22
C GLU A 170 6.14 -3.83 25.16
N ALA A 171 5.09 -4.18 24.44
CA ALA A 171 4.48 -3.30 23.44
C ALA A 171 3.97 -1.99 24.05
N VAL A 172 3.30 -2.03 25.21
CA VAL A 172 2.88 -0.81 25.92
C VAL A 172 4.08 0.02 26.36
N HIS A 173 5.15 -0.59 26.84
CA HIS A 173 6.40 0.08 27.20
C HIS A 173 7.05 0.72 25.96
N ASN A 174 7.12 0.00 24.85
CA ASN A 174 7.68 0.47 23.60
C ASN A 174 6.91 1.68 23.04
N ILE A 175 5.57 1.63 23.08
CA ILE A 175 4.72 2.76 22.69
C ILE A 175 4.98 3.98 23.58
N ALA A 176 5.09 3.78 24.89
CA ALA A 176 5.31 4.86 25.84
C ALA A 176 6.70 5.49 25.69
N SER A 177 7.74 4.70 25.41
CA SER A 177 9.11 5.15 25.26
C SER A 177 9.41 5.82 23.91
N ASN A 178 8.77 5.35 22.85
CA ASN A 178 8.97 5.87 21.49
C ASN A 178 7.64 5.86 20.70
N PRO A 179 6.73 6.83 20.97
CA PRO A 179 5.39 6.82 20.38
C PRO A 179 5.35 7.20 18.91
N LEU A 180 6.32 7.97 18.40
CA LEU A 180 6.29 8.54 17.06
C LEU A 180 6.14 7.49 15.94
N PRO A 181 6.90 6.37 15.93
CA PRO A 181 6.72 5.32 14.95
C PRO A 181 5.30 4.77 14.88
N TYR A 182 4.66 4.57 16.03
CA TYR A 182 3.29 4.03 16.10
C TYR A 182 2.26 5.03 15.57
N VAL A 183 2.41 6.31 15.89
CA VAL A 183 1.55 7.37 15.35
C VAL A 183 1.69 7.44 13.83
N LEU A 184 2.90 7.41 13.30
CA LEU A 184 3.15 7.41 11.86
C LEU A 184 2.53 6.18 11.17
N ALA A 185 2.70 4.98 11.74
CA ALA A 185 2.12 3.76 11.20
C ALA A 185 0.59 3.81 11.19
N PHE A 186 -0.02 4.27 12.29
CA PHE A 186 -1.47 4.38 12.45
C PHE A 186 -2.07 5.38 11.48
N VAL A 187 -1.54 6.60 11.43
CA VAL A 187 -1.97 7.65 10.49
C VAL A 187 -1.77 7.19 9.05
N GLY A 188 -0.63 6.56 8.76
CA GLY A 188 -0.34 5.97 7.46
C GLY A 188 -1.38 4.95 7.03
N ALA A 189 -1.77 4.03 7.92
CA ALA A 189 -2.79 3.02 7.63
C ALA A 189 -4.13 3.66 7.21
N PHE A 190 -4.55 4.73 7.88
CA PHE A 190 -5.76 5.48 7.50
C PHE A 190 -5.61 6.18 6.15
N ILE A 191 -4.49 6.86 5.93
CA ILE A 191 -4.22 7.55 4.66
C ILE A 191 -4.26 6.55 3.51
N TRP A 192 -3.62 5.39 3.66
CA TRP A 192 -3.62 4.36 2.62
C TRP A 192 -5.00 3.76 2.36
N ALA A 193 -5.78 3.50 3.39
CA ALA A 193 -7.14 3.00 3.24
C ALA A 193 -8.04 4.02 2.50
N ILE A 194 -7.91 5.32 2.79
CA ILE A 194 -8.60 6.38 2.06
C ILE A 194 -8.12 6.43 0.61
N TYR A 195 -6.79 6.47 0.39
CA TYR A 195 -6.18 6.48 -0.93
C TYR A 195 -6.71 5.31 -1.79
N ALA A 196 -6.65 4.09 -1.29
CA ALA A 196 -7.08 2.89 -2.00
C ALA A 196 -8.60 2.88 -2.28
N THR A 197 -9.41 3.52 -1.42
CA THR A 197 -10.86 3.63 -1.61
C THR A 197 -11.22 4.64 -2.71
N VAL A 198 -10.55 5.80 -2.75
CA VAL A 198 -10.97 6.91 -3.63
C VAL A 198 -10.22 6.94 -4.97
N THR A 199 -9.00 6.42 -5.01
CA THR A 199 -8.13 6.50 -6.19
C THR A 199 -8.71 5.84 -7.45
N PRO A 200 -9.40 4.67 -7.38
CA PRO A 200 -9.98 4.06 -8.58
C PRO A 200 -10.95 4.97 -9.32
N SER A 201 -11.71 5.79 -8.58
CA SER A 201 -12.64 6.75 -9.17
C SER A 201 -11.99 8.03 -9.69
N MET A 202 -10.80 8.37 -9.17
CA MET A 202 -10.10 9.62 -9.48
C MET A 202 -9.09 9.48 -10.61
N SER A 203 -8.49 8.29 -10.76
CA SER A 203 -7.36 8.06 -11.68
C SER A 203 -7.76 7.98 -13.14
N SER A 204 -9.05 7.68 -13.44
CA SER A 204 -9.51 7.40 -14.82
C SER A 204 -8.61 6.42 -15.58
N GLY A 205 -8.02 5.45 -14.87
CA GLY A 205 -7.09 4.46 -15.44
C GLY A 205 -5.66 4.97 -15.68
N TYR A 206 -5.32 6.16 -15.20
CA TYR A 206 -3.94 6.65 -15.21
C TYR A 206 -3.14 6.02 -14.07
N ASP A 207 -1.95 5.47 -14.37
CA ASP A 207 -1.02 4.94 -13.38
C ASP A 207 0.04 6.01 -13.03
N GLY A 208 -0.11 6.62 -11.87
CA GLY A 208 0.79 7.65 -11.34
C GLY A 208 1.94 7.11 -10.49
N THR A 209 2.02 5.79 -10.27
CA THR A 209 2.94 5.18 -9.29
C THR A 209 4.38 5.62 -9.48
N THR A 210 4.90 5.62 -10.71
CA THR A 210 6.28 6.04 -11.00
C THR A 210 6.53 7.50 -10.59
N ILE A 211 5.59 8.39 -10.91
CA ILE A 211 5.71 9.82 -10.57
C ILE A 211 5.66 9.99 -9.06
N PHE A 212 4.74 9.29 -8.40
CA PHE A 212 4.58 9.37 -6.95
C PHE A 212 5.81 8.85 -6.20
N PHE A 213 6.43 7.74 -6.66
CA PHE A 213 7.71 7.26 -6.10
C PHE A 213 8.82 8.29 -6.20
N CYS A 214 8.95 8.95 -7.35
CA CYS A 214 9.93 10.04 -7.51
C CYS A 214 9.63 11.21 -6.56
N CYS A 215 8.36 11.57 -6.39
CA CYS A 215 7.97 12.61 -5.45
C CYS A 215 8.25 12.20 -3.99
N VAL A 216 7.99 10.96 -3.61
CA VAL A 216 8.35 10.42 -2.28
C VAL A 216 9.85 10.55 -2.05
N ALA A 217 10.68 10.13 -3.03
CA ALA A 217 12.13 10.28 -2.94
C ALA A 217 12.54 11.73 -2.67
N VAL A 218 12.00 12.68 -3.43
CA VAL A 218 12.29 14.12 -3.24
C VAL A 218 11.90 14.57 -1.84
N VAL A 219 10.71 14.22 -1.36
CA VAL A 219 10.23 14.59 -0.02
C VAL A 219 11.12 14.00 1.07
N LEU A 220 11.51 12.73 0.96
CA LEU A 220 12.39 12.08 1.94
C LEU A 220 13.81 12.69 1.93
N TRP A 221 14.34 13.09 0.78
CA TRP A 221 15.59 13.86 0.73
C TRP A 221 15.47 15.22 1.41
N ILE A 222 14.35 15.93 1.23
CA ILE A 222 14.10 17.18 1.93
C ILE A 222 14.06 16.95 3.45
N ILE A 223 13.33 15.91 3.90
CA ILE A 223 13.26 15.55 5.32
C ILE A 223 14.67 15.25 5.84
N HIS A 224 15.48 14.46 5.14
CA HIS A 224 16.84 14.13 5.54
C HIS A 224 17.70 15.39 5.73
N PHE A 225 17.71 16.30 4.76
CA PHE A 225 18.51 17.52 4.85
C PHE A 225 18.01 18.50 5.94
N VAL A 226 16.68 18.56 6.17
CA VAL A 226 16.08 19.41 7.20
C VAL A 226 16.32 18.83 8.60
N SER A 227 16.35 17.50 8.74
CA SER A 227 16.63 16.83 10.03
C SER A 227 18.06 17.06 10.52
N GLY A 228 18.97 17.51 9.63
CA GLY A 228 20.37 17.71 9.97
C GLY A 228 21.15 16.41 10.16
N ASP A 229 20.56 15.28 9.78
CA ASP A 229 21.22 13.98 9.77
C ASP A 229 22.32 14.00 8.69
N GLY A 230 23.59 14.06 9.09
CA GLY A 230 24.71 14.04 8.18
C GLY A 230 24.77 12.74 7.36
N LEU A 231 25.53 12.76 6.26
CA LEU A 231 25.84 11.51 5.57
C LEU A 231 26.61 10.60 6.53
N PRO A 232 26.28 9.30 6.61
CA PRO A 232 27.04 8.38 7.45
C PRO A 232 28.51 8.46 7.08
N ALA A 233 29.37 8.58 8.06
CA ALA A 233 30.80 8.49 7.84
C ALA A 233 31.05 7.13 7.20
N VAL A 234 31.54 7.12 5.96
CA VAL A 234 31.96 5.89 5.30
C VAL A 234 33.05 5.32 6.19
N ALA A 235 32.74 4.24 6.92
CA ALA A 235 33.75 3.56 7.71
C ALA A 235 34.84 3.13 6.74
N PRO A 236 36.10 3.57 6.93
CA PRO A 236 37.20 3.12 6.09
C PRO A 236 37.51 1.67 6.48
N GLY A 237 36.95 0.71 5.77
CA GLY A 237 37.17 -0.70 6.10
C GLY A 237 36.30 -1.68 5.32
N ILE A 238 36.32 -1.59 3.98
CA ILE A 238 36.13 -2.76 3.11
C ILE A 238 37.27 -2.68 2.11
N GLY A 239 38.43 -3.15 2.48
CA GLY A 239 39.54 -3.51 1.65
C GLY A 239 39.77 -4.99 1.78
#